data_05972bed90871f9d25b4f00873f5376d
#
_entry.id   05972bed90871f9d25b4f00873f5376d
#
_cell.length_a   1.000
_cell.length_b   1.000
_cell.length_c   1.000
_cell.angle_alpha   90.00
_cell.angle_beta   90.00
_cell.angle_gamma   90.00
#
_symmetry.space_group_name_H-M   'P 1'
#
loop_
_entity.id
_entity.type
_entity.pdbx_description
1 polymer ?
#
loop_
_entity_poly.entity_id
_entity_poly.type
_entity_poly.pdbx_seq_one_letter_code
_entity_poly.pdbx_strand_id
1 'polypeptide(L)'
;MNRQRNQRVHARLAWRVLAAVSLAAAAQAAAGAPVPFDDLGPPEPAFDYSNIVSVRQGGSGNAVSLDQAGRNGALLGQAGYGNSIVARQIGAQNWVVASQAGSGNTLNATQRGTANTLVVQQNGAGNSVDATQNGTSLSARVTQNGSNNSVNLVQGGSNTGIQVIQSGNGARATVLTH
;
A
#
# COMPACT_ATOMS: atom_id res chain seq x y z
N MET A 1 -33.70 -33.77 30.67
CA MET A 1 -33.03 -32.49 31.02
C MET A 1 -31.80 -32.36 30.16
N ASN A 2 -31.88 -31.61 29.05
CA ASN A 2 -30.90 -31.55 28.00
C ASN A 2 -30.17 -30.19 28.11
N ARG A 3 -28.93 -30.18 28.59
CA ARG A 3 -28.07 -28.97 28.62
C ARG A 3 -27.30 -28.92 27.32
N GLN A 4 -27.83 -28.21 26.38
CA GLN A 4 -27.09 -27.75 25.19
C GLN A 4 -25.99 -26.77 25.63
N ARG A 5 -24.73 -27.22 25.55
CA ARG A 5 -23.57 -26.33 25.64
C ARG A 5 -23.49 -25.52 24.35
N ASN A 6 -23.82 -24.25 24.44
CA ASN A 6 -23.54 -23.28 23.41
C ASN A 6 -22.03 -23.10 23.30
N GLN A 7 -21.42 -23.75 22.33
CA GLN A 7 -20.06 -23.41 21.88
C GLN A 7 -20.17 -22.16 21.02
N ARG A 8 -19.81 -21.03 21.59
CA ARG A 8 -19.58 -19.81 20.82
C ARG A 8 -18.28 -20.01 20.02
N VAL A 9 -18.44 -20.35 18.77
CA VAL A 9 -17.38 -20.28 17.79
C VAL A 9 -17.10 -18.79 17.53
N HIS A 10 -16.04 -18.28 18.11
CA HIS A 10 -15.52 -16.97 17.74
C HIS A 10 -14.90 -17.10 16.34
N ALA A 11 -15.71 -16.88 15.33
CA ALA A 11 -15.18 -16.63 13.98
C ALA A 11 -14.41 -15.32 14.04
N ARG A 12 -13.09 -15.39 14.02
CA ARG A 12 -12.23 -14.23 13.78
C ARG A 12 -12.44 -13.83 12.33
N LEU A 13 -13.31 -12.87 12.10
CA LEU A 13 -13.45 -12.23 10.81
C LEU A 13 -12.16 -11.46 10.53
N ALA A 14 -11.30 -12.03 9.70
CA ALA A 14 -10.22 -11.28 9.10
C ALA A 14 -10.84 -10.27 8.12
N TRP A 15 -10.90 -9.01 8.49
CA TRP A 15 -11.37 -7.96 7.61
C TRP A 15 -10.34 -7.77 6.50
N ARG A 16 -10.66 -8.28 5.32
CA ARG A 16 -9.96 -7.97 4.09
C ARG A 16 -10.63 -6.74 3.48
N VAL A 17 -9.95 -5.61 3.49
CA VAL A 17 -10.37 -4.46 2.69
C VAL A 17 -9.84 -4.69 1.29
N LEU A 18 -10.69 -5.18 0.40
CA LEU A 18 -10.43 -5.25 -1.02
C LEU A 18 -10.92 -3.93 -1.62
N ALA A 19 -10.05 -2.96 -1.76
CA ALA A 19 -10.37 -1.72 -2.47
C ALA A 19 -9.82 -1.82 -3.90
N ALA A 20 -10.67 -2.25 -4.84
CA ALA A 20 -10.43 -2.04 -6.25
C ALA A 20 -11.07 -0.70 -6.63
N VAL A 21 -10.27 0.36 -6.75
CA VAL A 21 -10.77 1.67 -7.19
C VAL A 21 -10.32 1.90 -8.62
N SER A 22 -11.21 1.64 -9.56
CA SER A 22 -11.09 2.14 -10.93
C SER A 22 -11.92 3.43 -11.00
N LEU A 23 -11.26 4.59 -10.92
CA LEU A 23 -11.95 5.87 -11.02
C LEU A 23 -11.62 6.53 -12.34
N ALA A 24 -12.57 6.48 -13.28
CA ALA A 24 -12.68 7.44 -14.36
C ALA A 24 -13.69 8.49 -13.89
N ALA A 25 -13.23 9.62 -13.37
CA ALA A 25 -14.12 10.74 -13.09
C ALA A 25 -13.36 12.06 -12.99
N ALA A 26 -13.87 13.04 -13.67
CA ALA A 26 -13.58 14.44 -13.45
C ALA A 26 -14.16 14.85 -12.08
N ALA A 27 -13.33 15.25 -11.13
CA ALA A 27 -13.79 15.72 -9.84
C ALA A 27 -14.09 17.22 -9.91
N GLN A 28 -15.35 17.58 -9.72
CA GLN A 28 -15.73 18.91 -9.26
C GLN A 28 -15.71 18.93 -7.73
N ALA A 29 -14.98 19.90 -7.18
CA ALA A 29 -14.92 20.09 -5.74
C ALA A 29 -16.23 20.73 -5.25
N ALA A 30 -16.98 20.03 -4.41
CA ALA A 30 -18.02 20.63 -3.58
C ALA A 30 -17.44 20.84 -2.18
N ALA A 31 -17.34 22.11 -1.77
CA ALA A 31 -17.03 22.48 -0.40
C ALA A 31 -18.24 22.16 0.49
N GLY A 32 -18.14 21.13 1.29
CA GLY A 32 -19.11 20.82 2.34
C GLY A 32 -18.75 21.56 3.64
N ALA A 33 -19.77 22.18 4.24
CA ALA A 33 -19.67 22.87 5.53
C ALA A 33 -19.25 21.92 6.66
N PRO A 34 -18.53 22.41 7.68
CA PRO A 34 -18.15 21.60 8.82
C PRO A 34 -19.41 21.16 9.61
N VAL A 35 -19.60 19.89 9.77
CA VAL A 35 -20.61 19.32 10.67
C VAL A 35 -20.11 19.41 12.13
N PRO A 36 -20.90 19.94 13.05
CA PRO A 36 -20.49 19.98 14.46
C PRO A 36 -20.42 18.56 15.05
N PHE A 37 -19.30 18.22 15.64
CA PHE A 37 -19.14 17.00 16.43
C PHE A 37 -19.75 17.25 17.82
N ASP A 38 -21.01 16.94 18.00
CA ASP A 38 -21.66 16.96 19.32
C ASP A 38 -22.63 15.79 19.49
N ASP A 39 -22.08 14.59 19.39
CA ASP A 39 -22.71 13.37 19.90
C ASP A 39 -21.61 12.42 20.40
N LEU A 40 -21.05 12.75 21.55
CA LEU A 40 -20.21 11.83 22.31
C LEU A 40 -21.11 10.86 23.06
N GLY A 41 -21.60 9.85 22.37
CA GLY A 41 -22.14 8.64 23.00
C GLY A 41 -21.10 8.04 23.97
N PRO A 42 -21.48 7.06 24.83
CA PRO A 42 -20.54 6.39 25.73
C PRO A 42 -19.35 5.87 24.95
N PRO A 43 -18.13 5.88 25.54
CA PRO A 43 -16.91 5.52 24.81
C PRO A 43 -17.10 4.18 24.12
N GLU A 44 -17.17 4.24 22.79
CA GLU A 44 -17.22 3.06 21.96
C GLU A 44 -16.04 2.16 22.33
N PRO A 45 -16.22 0.83 22.39
CA PRO A 45 -15.12 -0.08 22.62
C PRO A 45 -14.04 0.27 21.59
N ALA A 46 -12.84 0.54 22.07
CA ALA A 46 -11.70 1.04 21.29
C ALA A 46 -11.71 0.41 19.90
N PHE A 47 -12.08 1.19 18.89
CA PHE A 47 -11.95 0.76 17.50
C PHE A 47 -10.48 0.44 17.29
N ASP A 48 -10.19 -0.82 17.10
CA ASP A 48 -8.87 -1.27 16.69
C ASP A 48 -8.67 -0.69 15.27
N TYR A 49 -8.07 0.51 15.19
CA TYR A 49 -7.74 1.17 13.91
C TYR A 49 -6.82 0.24 13.13
N SER A 50 -7.42 -0.66 12.39
CA SER A 50 -6.67 -1.76 11.82
C SER A 50 -5.84 -1.33 10.63
N ASN A 51 -6.35 -0.45 9.76
CA ASN A 51 -5.63 -0.07 8.54
C ASN A 51 -5.85 1.42 8.21
N ILE A 52 -4.79 2.08 7.73
CA ILE A 52 -4.83 3.46 7.24
C ILE A 52 -4.58 3.43 5.74
N VAL A 53 -5.51 3.94 4.94
CA VAL A 53 -5.41 3.95 3.48
C VAL A 53 -5.71 5.32 2.93
N SER A 54 -4.82 5.84 2.09
CA SER A 54 -5.09 7.01 1.26
C SER A 54 -4.68 6.72 -0.17
N VAL A 55 -5.63 6.85 -1.10
CA VAL A 55 -5.39 6.66 -2.53
C VAL A 55 -5.80 7.92 -3.27
N ARG A 56 -4.89 8.43 -4.12
CA ARG A 56 -5.14 9.55 -5.02
C ARG A 56 -4.78 9.15 -6.45
N GLN A 57 -5.71 9.32 -7.37
CA GLN A 57 -5.49 9.04 -8.79
C GLN A 57 -5.89 10.24 -9.62
N GLY A 58 -5.03 10.66 -10.55
CA GLY A 58 -5.27 11.70 -11.54
C GLY A 58 -4.90 11.20 -12.94
N GLY A 59 -5.67 11.60 -13.95
CA GLY A 59 -5.50 11.12 -15.31
C GLY A 59 -6.43 9.97 -15.68
N SER A 60 -5.99 9.04 -16.53
CA SER A 60 -6.86 7.96 -17.01
C SER A 60 -6.17 6.59 -17.04
N GLY A 61 -6.96 5.53 -16.90
CA GLY A 61 -6.47 4.15 -16.96
C GLY A 61 -5.55 3.73 -15.81
N ASN A 62 -5.46 4.53 -14.73
CA ASN A 62 -4.67 4.17 -13.57
C ASN A 62 -5.41 3.15 -12.69
N ALA A 63 -4.69 2.20 -12.12
CA ALA A 63 -5.26 1.13 -11.29
C ALA A 63 -4.51 0.98 -9.96
N VAL A 64 -5.25 0.81 -8.87
CA VAL A 64 -4.72 0.45 -7.55
C VAL A 64 -5.47 -0.76 -7.02
N SER A 65 -4.72 -1.76 -6.59
CA SER A 65 -5.22 -2.92 -5.83
C SER A 65 -4.46 -3.01 -4.51
N LEU A 66 -5.18 -2.99 -3.39
CA LEU A 66 -4.60 -3.04 -2.06
C LEU A 66 -5.27 -4.12 -1.21
N ASP A 67 -4.49 -5.05 -0.68
CA ASP A 67 -4.93 -6.10 0.26
C ASP A 67 -4.15 -5.93 1.58
N GLN A 68 -4.84 -5.63 2.67
CA GLN A 68 -4.24 -5.44 3.98
C GLN A 68 -4.87 -6.37 5.02
N ALA A 69 -4.04 -7.12 5.73
CA ALA A 69 -4.44 -7.94 6.86
C ALA A 69 -3.62 -7.57 8.11
N GLY A 70 -4.31 -7.20 9.19
CA GLY A 70 -3.72 -6.65 10.42
C GLY A 70 -3.76 -5.12 10.46
N ARG A 71 -2.78 -4.48 11.10
CA ARG A 71 -2.71 -3.01 11.26
C ARG A 71 -1.62 -2.43 10.39
N ASN A 72 -1.96 -1.92 9.23
CA ASN A 72 -0.99 -1.47 8.23
C ASN A 72 -1.40 -0.12 7.64
N GLY A 73 -0.46 0.58 7.01
CA GLY A 73 -0.71 1.86 6.35
C GLY A 73 -0.31 1.85 4.88
N ALA A 74 -1.10 2.54 4.04
CA ALA A 74 -0.78 2.75 2.64
C ALA A 74 -1.14 4.15 2.18
N LEU A 75 -0.17 4.85 1.56
CA LEU A 75 -0.35 6.13 0.89
C LEU A 75 0.04 5.96 -0.58
N LEU A 76 -0.96 5.95 -1.47
CA LEU A 76 -0.76 5.60 -2.87
C LEU A 76 -1.21 6.75 -3.77
N GLY A 77 -0.32 7.25 -4.61
CA GLY A 77 -0.59 8.32 -5.56
C GLY A 77 -0.25 7.92 -6.99
N GLN A 78 -1.14 8.18 -7.94
CA GLN A 78 -0.90 7.98 -9.37
C GLN A 78 -1.33 9.22 -10.15
N ALA A 79 -0.47 9.67 -11.08
CA ALA A 79 -0.77 10.76 -11.99
C ALA A 79 -0.32 10.39 -13.42
N GLY A 80 -1.21 10.60 -14.39
CA GLY A 80 -0.94 10.29 -15.79
C GLY A 80 -1.80 9.17 -16.34
N TYR A 81 -1.20 8.25 -17.11
CA TYR A 81 -1.97 7.27 -17.87
C TYR A 81 -1.47 5.83 -17.64
N GLY A 82 -2.41 4.92 -17.37
CA GLY A 82 -2.14 3.49 -17.36
C GLY A 82 -1.13 3.02 -16.30
N ASN A 83 -0.97 3.76 -15.19
CA ASN A 83 -0.12 3.34 -14.09
C ASN A 83 -0.82 2.30 -13.22
N SER A 84 -0.06 1.36 -12.65
CA SER A 84 -0.60 0.26 -11.84
C SER A 84 0.15 0.12 -10.51
N ILE A 85 -0.58 0.06 -9.40
CA ILE A 85 -0.07 -0.30 -8.09
C ILE A 85 -0.83 -1.52 -7.57
N VAL A 86 -0.10 -2.57 -7.23
CA VAL A 86 -0.62 -3.72 -6.48
C VAL A 86 0.16 -3.81 -5.18
N ALA A 87 -0.51 -3.71 -4.04
CA ALA A 87 0.13 -3.78 -2.74
C ALA A 87 -0.58 -4.80 -1.84
N ARG A 88 0.23 -5.62 -1.16
CA ARG A 88 -0.25 -6.58 -0.17
C ARG A 88 0.54 -6.44 1.11
N GLN A 89 -0.15 -6.23 2.23
CA GLN A 89 0.46 -6.08 3.55
C GLN A 89 -0.17 -7.07 4.54
N ILE A 90 0.67 -7.86 5.20
CA ILE A 90 0.23 -8.86 6.19
C ILE A 90 1.06 -8.67 7.46
N GLY A 91 0.37 -8.49 8.60
CA GLY A 91 1.01 -8.29 9.89
C GLY A 91 0.65 -6.94 10.50
N ALA A 92 1.60 -6.27 11.16
CA ALA A 92 1.32 -5.05 11.87
C ALA A 92 2.34 -3.94 11.57
N GLN A 93 1.85 -2.69 11.53
CA GLN A 93 2.70 -1.49 11.38
C GLN A 93 3.53 -1.47 10.09
N ASN A 94 3.11 -2.23 9.05
CA ASN A 94 3.76 -2.13 7.76
C ASN A 94 3.25 -0.89 7.01
N TRP A 95 4.15 -0.18 6.33
CA TRP A 95 3.84 1.01 5.56
C TRP A 95 4.30 0.90 4.12
N VAL A 96 3.40 1.21 3.18
CA VAL A 96 3.71 1.44 1.77
C VAL A 96 3.39 2.87 1.42
N VAL A 97 4.39 3.60 0.91
CA VAL A 97 4.23 4.92 0.32
C VAL A 97 4.66 4.84 -1.13
N ALA A 98 3.74 5.03 -2.05
CA ALA A 98 4.04 4.94 -3.48
C ALA A 98 3.52 6.15 -4.25
N SER A 99 4.35 6.64 -5.16
CA SER A 99 4.00 7.71 -6.10
C SER A 99 4.44 7.33 -7.50
N GLN A 100 3.51 7.33 -8.44
CA GLN A 100 3.77 7.11 -9.86
C GLN A 100 3.31 8.32 -10.66
N ALA A 101 4.20 8.85 -11.51
CA ALA A 101 3.90 9.94 -12.40
C ALA A 101 4.36 9.62 -13.83
N GLY A 102 3.49 9.84 -14.82
CA GLY A 102 3.75 9.53 -16.23
C GLY A 102 2.88 8.40 -16.75
N SER A 103 3.47 7.44 -17.48
CA SER A 103 2.64 6.43 -18.15
C SER A 103 3.17 5.01 -18.00
N GLY A 104 2.24 4.06 -17.77
CA GLY A 104 2.56 2.63 -17.77
C GLY A 104 3.54 2.20 -16.68
N ASN A 105 3.71 2.96 -15.60
CA ASN A 105 4.56 2.55 -14.49
C ASN A 105 3.86 1.48 -13.64
N THR A 106 4.62 0.50 -13.17
CA THR A 106 4.09 -0.63 -12.42
C THR A 106 4.81 -0.80 -11.08
N LEU A 107 4.05 -0.98 -10.01
CA LEU A 107 4.54 -1.38 -8.69
C LEU A 107 3.80 -2.63 -8.21
N ASN A 108 4.56 -3.66 -7.88
CA ASN A 108 4.10 -4.80 -7.09
C ASN A 108 4.82 -4.77 -5.74
N ALA A 109 4.09 -4.65 -4.65
CA ALA A 109 4.64 -4.56 -3.30
C ALA A 109 4.05 -5.64 -2.41
N THR A 110 4.89 -6.40 -1.73
CA THR A 110 4.46 -7.36 -0.71
C THR A 110 5.24 -7.11 0.57
N GLN A 111 4.54 -6.87 1.68
CA GLN A 111 5.14 -6.77 3.01
C GLN A 111 4.52 -7.81 3.93
N ARG A 112 5.37 -8.55 4.63
CA ARG A 112 4.97 -9.53 5.65
C ARG A 112 5.80 -9.31 6.91
N GLY A 113 5.14 -9.33 8.06
CA GLY A 113 5.79 -9.17 9.36
C GLY A 113 5.41 -7.86 10.05
N THR A 114 6.38 -7.20 10.68
CA THR A 114 6.09 -6.05 11.54
C THR A 114 6.99 -4.86 11.25
N ALA A 115 6.42 -3.66 11.23
CA ALA A 115 7.13 -2.39 11.10
C ALA A 115 7.99 -2.26 9.84
N ASN A 116 7.62 -2.92 8.74
CA ASN A 116 8.33 -2.78 7.48
C ASN A 116 7.86 -1.52 6.74
N THR A 117 8.79 -0.82 6.11
CA THR A 117 8.50 0.41 5.36
C THR A 117 9.03 0.30 3.94
N LEU A 118 8.16 0.56 2.96
CA LEU A 118 8.52 0.63 1.56
C LEU A 118 8.11 2.00 0.99
N VAL A 119 9.07 2.72 0.43
CA VAL A 119 8.83 3.99 -0.27
C VAL A 119 9.24 3.83 -1.73
N VAL A 120 8.30 4.05 -2.65
CA VAL A 120 8.55 3.94 -4.09
C VAL A 120 8.15 5.23 -4.80
N GLN A 121 9.04 5.74 -5.63
CA GLN A 121 8.79 6.86 -6.51
C GLN A 121 9.20 6.51 -7.94
N GLN A 122 8.24 6.53 -8.86
CA GLN A 122 8.46 6.29 -10.28
C GLN A 122 8.00 7.49 -11.10
N ASN A 123 8.92 8.08 -11.85
CA ASN A 123 8.64 9.22 -12.73
C ASN A 123 9.09 8.87 -14.14
N GLY A 124 8.18 8.95 -15.10
CA GLY A 124 8.46 8.68 -16.50
C GLY A 124 7.56 7.59 -17.09
N ALA A 125 8.11 6.73 -17.93
CA ALA A 125 7.30 5.76 -18.66
C ALA A 125 7.80 4.32 -18.53
N GLY A 126 6.89 3.38 -18.30
CA GLY A 126 7.20 1.95 -18.32
C GLY A 126 8.17 1.48 -17.23
N ASN A 127 8.33 2.23 -16.15
CA ASN A 127 9.17 1.81 -15.03
C ASN A 127 8.47 0.73 -14.20
N SER A 128 9.24 -0.25 -13.71
CA SER A 128 8.73 -1.39 -12.95
C SER A 128 9.48 -1.59 -11.63
N VAL A 129 8.73 -1.74 -10.54
CA VAL A 129 9.26 -2.16 -9.25
C VAL A 129 8.52 -3.39 -8.78
N ASP A 130 9.27 -4.43 -8.43
CA ASP A 130 8.78 -5.60 -7.71
C ASP A 130 9.53 -5.68 -6.38
N ALA A 131 8.80 -5.48 -5.26
CA ALA A 131 9.40 -5.37 -3.95
C ALA A 131 8.73 -6.34 -2.95
N THR A 132 9.54 -7.16 -2.32
CA THR A 132 9.11 -8.08 -1.26
C THR A 132 9.93 -7.81 0.00
N GLN A 133 9.25 -7.52 1.11
CA GLN A 133 9.83 -7.43 2.44
C GLN A 133 9.20 -8.49 3.34
N ASN A 134 10.02 -9.32 3.96
CA ASN A 134 9.58 -10.39 4.85
C ASN A 134 10.40 -10.40 6.14
N GLY A 135 9.91 -9.75 7.17
CA GLY A 135 10.65 -9.64 8.43
C GLY A 135 10.17 -8.52 9.33
N THR A 136 11.10 -7.94 10.09
CA THR A 136 10.78 -6.91 11.07
C THR A 136 11.66 -5.68 10.89
N SER A 137 11.06 -4.49 10.89
CA SER A 137 11.77 -3.21 10.79
C SER A 137 12.65 -3.10 9.53
N LEU A 138 12.19 -3.68 8.43
CA LEU A 138 12.84 -3.54 7.13
C LEU A 138 12.45 -2.21 6.51
N SER A 139 13.43 -1.52 5.91
CA SER A 139 13.19 -0.25 5.22
C SER A 139 13.75 -0.30 3.81
N ALA A 140 12.94 0.08 2.82
CA ALA A 140 13.39 0.21 1.45
C ALA A 140 12.89 1.50 0.82
N ARG A 141 13.78 2.14 0.04
CA ARG A 141 13.44 3.28 -0.81
C ARG A 141 13.89 3.00 -2.23
N VAL A 142 12.96 3.09 -3.18
CA VAL A 142 13.23 2.94 -4.60
C VAL A 142 12.82 4.22 -5.32
N THR A 143 13.73 4.78 -6.10
CA THR A 143 13.45 5.95 -6.95
C THR A 143 13.86 5.62 -8.37
N GLN A 144 12.93 5.73 -9.31
CA GLN A 144 13.16 5.55 -10.74
C GLN A 144 12.75 6.81 -11.49
N ASN A 145 13.71 7.40 -12.24
CA ASN A 145 13.47 8.57 -13.08
C ASN A 145 13.88 8.24 -14.53
N GLY A 146 12.95 8.31 -15.46
CA GLY A 146 13.20 8.00 -16.86
C GLY A 146 12.28 6.92 -17.39
N SER A 147 12.77 6.04 -18.27
CA SER A 147 11.90 5.08 -18.93
C SER A 147 12.43 3.65 -18.88
N ASN A 148 11.50 2.69 -18.74
CA ASN A 148 11.80 1.26 -18.80
C ASN A 148 12.84 0.78 -17.77
N ASN A 149 12.96 1.48 -16.63
CA ASN A 149 13.80 1.04 -15.53
C ASN A 149 13.12 -0.07 -14.73
N SER A 150 13.89 -1.02 -14.22
CA SER A 150 13.34 -2.16 -13.48
C SER A 150 14.12 -2.42 -12.19
N VAL A 151 13.41 -2.58 -11.09
CA VAL A 151 13.96 -3.00 -9.79
C VAL A 151 13.26 -4.24 -9.32
N ASN A 152 14.04 -5.26 -8.95
CA ASN A 152 13.59 -6.41 -8.18
C ASN A 152 14.27 -6.37 -6.81
N LEU A 153 13.48 -6.19 -5.75
CA LEU A 153 13.93 -6.06 -4.38
C LEU A 153 13.34 -7.18 -3.53
N VAL A 154 14.18 -7.99 -2.93
CA VAL A 154 13.77 -8.98 -1.92
C VAL A 154 14.57 -8.73 -0.65
N GLN A 155 13.87 -8.38 0.41
CA GLN A 155 14.43 -8.10 1.73
C GLN A 155 13.88 -9.09 2.74
N GLY A 156 14.79 -9.79 3.44
CA GLY A 156 14.47 -10.67 4.55
C GLY A 156 15.16 -10.24 5.85
N GLY A 157 14.80 -10.87 6.96
CA GLY A 157 15.45 -10.66 8.25
C GLY A 157 14.91 -9.47 9.04
N SER A 158 15.80 -8.69 9.66
CA SER A 158 15.41 -7.58 10.53
C SER A 158 16.38 -6.41 10.49
N ASN A 159 15.85 -5.20 10.72
CA ASN A 159 16.62 -3.95 10.87
C ASN A 159 17.55 -3.64 9.69
N THR A 160 17.17 -3.97 8.47
CA THR A 160 17.94 -3.66 7.26
C THR A 160 17.31 -2.52 6.47
N GLY A 161 18.16 -1.63 5.95
CA GLY A 161 17.78 -0.50 5.11
C GLY A 161 18.40 -0.60 3.72
N ILE A 162 17.59 -0.36 2.67
CA ILE A 162 18.03 -0.38 1.28
C ILE A 162 17.59 0.90 0.58
N GLN A 163 18.48 1.43 -0.26
CA GLN A 163 18.14 2.51 -1.18
C GLN A 163 18.56 2.14 -2.60
N VAL A 164 17.64 2.25 -3.55
CA VAL A 164 17.89 2.06 -4.97
C VAL A 164 17.48 3.33 -5.73
N ILE A 165 18.40 3.89 -6.49
CA ILE A 165 18.13 5.04 -7.35
C ILE A 165 18.53 4.68 -8.77
N GLN A 166 17.60 4.78 -9.71
CA GLN A 166 17.82 4.59 -11.13
C GLN A 166 17.42 5.85 -11.89
N SER A 167 18.28 6.29 -12.78
CA SER A 167 18.04 7.43 -13.66
C SER A 167 18.43 7.08 -15.09
N GLY A 168 17.65 7.56 -16.06
CA GLY A 168 17.83 7.26 -17.47
C GLY A 168 16.91 6.15 -17.95
N ASN A 169 17.35 5.37 -18.94
CA ASN A 169 16.48 4.42 -19.62
C ASN A 169 17.04 3.00 -19.53
N GLY A 170 16.16 2.04 -19.24
CA GLY A 170 16.47 0.61 -19.28
C GLY A 170 17.39 0.10 -18.19
N ALA A 171 17.62 0.87 -17.11
CA ALA A 171 18.42 0.42 -15.99
C ALA A 171 17.73 -0.74 -15.25
N ARG A 172 18.52 -1.74 -14.82
CA ARG A 172 18.02 -2.89 -14.06
C ARG A 172 18.80 -3.07 -12.79
N ALA A 173 18.11 -3.32 -11.68
CA ALA A 173 18.72 -3.66 -10.40
C ALA A 173 17.99 -4.86 -9.78
N THR A 174 18.78 -5.78 -9.22
CA THR A 174 18.26 -6.84 -8.34
C THR A 174 18.99 -6.73 -7.02
N VAL A 175 18.22 -6.63 -5.94
CA VAL A 175 18.74 -6.52 -4.58
C VAL A 175 18.14 -7.63 -3.75
N LEU A 176 18.99 -8.42 -3.12
CA LEU A 176 18.61 -9.53 -2.26
C LEU A 176 19.36 -9.39 -0.93
N THR A 177 18.62 -9.35 0.18
CA THR A 177 19.19 -9.37 1.54
C THR A 177 18.46 -10.38 2.41
N HIS A 178 19.18 -10.91 3.38
CA HIS A 178 18.66 -11.91 4.32
C HIS A 178 18.86 -11.43 5.76
#